data_e5e1eda4cbea26ac61ca656775137cd0
#
_entry.id   e5e1eda4cbea26ac61ca656775137cd0
#
_cell.length_a   1.000
_cell.length_b   1.000
_cell.length_c   1.000
_cell.angle_alpha   90.00
_cell.angle_beta   90.00
_cell.angle_gamma   90.00
#
_symmetry.space_group_name_H-M   'P 1'
#
loop_
_entity.id
_entity.type
_entity.pdbx_description
1 polymer ?
#
loop_
_entity_poly.entity_id
_entity_poly.type
_entity_poly.pdbx_seq_one_letter_code
_entity_poly.pdbx_strand_id
1 'polypeptide(L)'
;MTPFNSLYNKGIDKIKNQDVIFCSIVRDCAYNLKHNISDIEKIGSYFKKYTVIIFENNSQDNTKMILQDWARNNNCVYIHIANYEEDRFKEIPIPQGYNSANCKRRITKMAKYRNQYLEYIASHNLKSDYIIIVDLDVAQINVKGVISSFGIEQEWDVIASNSYSRSPHLKRRYHDTYALIEDGTENIPQSEKTIDKNRYLWANINYNMPFIRVFSAFGGLAIYKYELIKDLRYFVIDNLYGGVEVKCEHVSLHTELQKKGHNRTYINPNMKIKYQNTLSTIFNKIKEFILR
;
A
#
# COMPACT_ATOMS: atom_id res chain seq x y z
N MET A 1 22.21 1.57 -21.75
CA MET A 1 20.89 1.33 -21.13
C MET A 1 20.92 1.93 -19.74
N THR A 2 19.89 2.69 -19.30
CA THR A 2 19.87 3.24 -17.94
C THR A 2 19.73 2.11 -16.92
N PRO A 3 20.24 2.27 -15.67
CA PRO A 3 20.08 1.25 -14.63
C PRO A 3 18.62 0.83 -14.44
N PHE A 4 17.69 1.75 -14.54
CA PHE A 4 16.25 1.48 -14.45
C PHE A 4 15.75 0.56 -15.58
N ASN A 5 16.12 0.81 -16.83
CA ASN A 5 15.71 -0.03 -17.95
C ASN A 5 16.33 -1.44 -17.87
N SER A 6 17.55 -1.57 -17.34
CA SER A 6 18.16 -2.87 -17.06
C SER A 6 17.37 -3.66 -16.02
N LEU A 7 17.02 -3.03 -14.89
CA LEU A 7 16.19 -3.65 -13.85
C LEU A 7 14.81 -4.04 -14.38
N TYR A 8 14.18 -3.17 -15.20
CA TYR A 8 12.89 -3.47 -15.80
C TYR A 8 12.93 -4.70 -16.69
N ASN A 9 13.92 -4.81 -17.59
CA ASN A 9 14.05 -5.97 -18.48
C ASN A 9 14.37 -7.27 -17.71
N LYS A 10 15.27 -7.21 -16.73
CA LYS A 10 15.53 -8.34 -15.82
C LYS A 10 14.27 -8.73 -15.03
N GLY A 11 13.46 -7.74 -14.63
CA GLY A 11 12.20 -7.98 -13.96
C GLY A 11 11.23 -8.78 -14.80
N ILE A 12 11.03 -8.40 -16.07
CA ILE A 12 10.18 -9.15 -17.02
C ILE A 12 10.65 -10.59 -17.12
N ASP A 13 11.95 -10.81 -17.30
CA ASP A 13 12.50 -12.17 -17.47
C ASP A 13 12.29 -13.04 -16.23
N LYS A 14 12.38 -12.45 -15.03
CA LYS A 14 12.17 -13.18 -13.77
C LYS A 14 10.71 -13.58 -13.54
N ILE A 15 9.73 -12.69 -13.87
CA ILE A 15 8.33 -12.91 -13.50
C ILE A 15 7.47 -13.62 -14.54
N LYS A 16 7.93 -13.75 -15.80
CA LYS A 16 7.16 -14.37 -16.89
C LYS A 16 6.71 -15.82 -16.62
N ASN A 17 7.36 -16.52 -15.70
CA ASN A 17 7.02 -17.89 -15.27
C ASN A 17 6.48 -17.93 -13.84
N GLN A 18 6.20 -16.80 -13.22
CA GLN A 18 5.73 -16.67 -11.84
C GLN A 18 4.25 -16.29 -11.79
N ASP A 19 3.60 -16.65 -10.71
CA ASP A 19 2.23 -16.28 -10.44
C ASP A 19 2.16 -15.12 -9.43
N VAL A 20 1.13 -14.26 -9.54
CA VAL A 20 0.94 -13.13 -8.63
C VAL A 20 -0.53 -13.00 -8.18
N ILE A 21 -0.73 -12.65 -6.93
CA ILE A 21 -2.03 -12.24 -6.38
C ILE A 21 -1.97 -10.75 -6.03
N PHE A 22 -2.88 -9.95 -6.60
CA PHE A 22 -3.11 -8.57 -6.19
C PHE A 22 -4.20 -8.53 -5.13
N CYS A 23 -3.95 -7.80 -4.05
CA CYS A 23 -4.89 -7.61 -2.94
C CYS A 23 -5.17 -6.14 -2.72
N SER A 24 -6.43 -5.77 -2.57
CA SER A 24 -6.84 -4.41 -2.23
C SER A 24 -8.06 -4.38 -1.33
N ILE A 25 -8.14 -3.35 -0.50
CA ILE A 25 -9.37 -2.89 0.11
C ILE A 25 -9.73 -1.55 -0.50
N VAL A 26 -10.99 -1.34 -0.83
CA VAL A 26 -11.43 -0.12 -1.53
C VAL A 26 -12.69 0.47 -0.92
N ARG A 27 -12.76 1.81 -0.94
CA ARG A 27 -13.95 2.59 -0.60
C ARG A 27 -13.89 3.93 -1.31
N ASP A 28 -15.01 4.34 -1.94
CA ASP A 28 -15.19 5.67 -2.55
C ASP A 28 -14.01 6.10 -3.46
N CYS A 29 -13.59 5.22 -4.37
CA CYS A 29 -12.42 5.43 -5.23
C CYS A 29 -12.72 5.43 -6.75
N ALA A 30 -14.00 5.54 -7.15
CA ALA A 30 -14.44 5.46 -8.54
C ALA A 30 -13.64 6.36 -9.51
N TYR A 31 -13.21 7.54 -9.03
CA TYR A 31 -12.45 8.51 -9.85
C TYR A 31 -11.13 7.95 -10.39
N ASN A 32 -10.37 7.28 -9.52
CA ASN A 32 -9.05 6.73 -9.89
C ASN A 32 -9.12 5.29 -10.39
N LEU A 33 -10.21 4.58 -10.11
CA LEU A 33 -10.29 3.13 -10.23
C LEU A 33 -10.10 2.65 -11.67
N LYS A 34 -10.68 3.34 -12.68
CA LYS A 34 -10.62 2.89 -14.08
C LYS A 34 -9.21 2.77 -14.63
N HIS A 35 -8.35 3.76 -14.38
CA HIS A 35 -6.98 3.68 -14.88
C HIS A 35 -6.10 2.77 -13.99
N ASN A 36 -6.36 2.69 -12.69
CA ASN A 36 -5.66 1.76 -11.82
C ASN A 36 -6.00 0.29 -12.16
N ILE A 37 -7.22 -0.02 -12.59
CA ILE A 37 -7.59 -1.32 -13.18
C ILE A 37 -6.68 -1.63 -14.37
N SER A 38 -6.56 -0.70 -15.32
CA SER A 38 -5.69 -0.89 -16.49
C SER A 38 -4.22 -1.10 -16.11
N ASP A 39 -3.72 -0.38 -15.10
CA ASP A 39 -2.36 -0.55 -14.61
C ASP A 39 -2.16 -1.93 -13.94
N ILE A 40 -3.12 -2.41 -13.13
CA ILE A 40 -3.09 -3.75 -12.52
C ILE A 40 -3.10 -4.84 -13.59
N GLU A 41 -3.99 -4.77 -14.57
CA GLU A 41 -4.05 -5.73 -15.67
C GLU A 41 -2.75 -5.74 -16.48
N LYS A 42 -2.19 -4.56 -16.74
CA LYS A 42 -0.91 -4.43 -17.42
C LYS A 42 0.25 -5.02 -16.60
N ILE A 43 0.29 -4.83 -15.27
CA ILE A 43 1.28 -5.49 -14.41
C ILE A 43 1.06 -7.00 -14.45
N GLY A 44 -0.19 -7.45 -14.29
CA GLY A 44 -0.56 -8.86 -14.31
C GLY A 44 -0.17 -9.57 -15.60
N SER A 45 -0.27 -8.89 -16.75
CA SER A 45 0.08 -9.47 -18.06
C SER A 45 1.58 -9.81 -18.24
N TYR A 46 2.46 -9.34 -17.38
CA TYR A 46 3.87 -9.76 -17.37
C TYR A 46 4.12 -11.07 -16.62
N PHE A 47 3.16 -11.53 -15.81
CA PHE A 47 3.24 -12.78 -15.07
C PHE A 47 2.66 -13.95 -15.88
N LYS A 48 3.02 -15.17 -15.49
CA LYS A 48 2.43 -16.38 -16.06
C LYS A 48 0.93 -16.43 -15.78
N LYS A 49 0.55 -16.11 -14.55
CA LYS A 49 -0.85 -16.02 -14.09
C LYS A 49 -0.97 -14.89 -13.08
N TYR A 50 -2.09 -14.19 -13.12
CA TYR A 50 -2.44 -13.26 -12.06
C TYR A 50 -3.85 -13.51 -11.54
N THR A 51 -4.07 -13.13 -10.30
CA THR A 51 -5.37 -13.15 -9.62
C THR A 51 -5.54 -11.82 -8.91
N VAL A 52 -6.72 -11.24 -8.95
CA VAL A 52 -7.04 -9.99 -8.24
C VAL A 52 -8.12 -10.26 -7.22
N ILE A 53 -7.90 -9.87 -5.96
CA ILE A 53 -8.83 -10.05 -4.85
C ILE A 53 -9.08 -8.68 -4.22
N ILE A 54 -10.32 -8.20 -4.32
CA ILE A 54 -10.71 -6.89 -3.80
C ILE A 54 -11.86 -7.03 -2.81
N PHE A 55 -11.68 -6.37 -1.67
CA PHE A 55 -12.72 -6.20 -0.67
C PHE A 55 -13.20 -4.75 -0.69
N GLU A 56 -14.43 -4.56 -1.12
CA GLU A 56 -15.12 -3.29 -1.14
C GLU A 56 -15.99 -3.17 0.12
N ASN A 57 -15.96 -2.02 0.79
CA ASN A 57 -16.79 -1.77 1.95
C ASN A 57 -17.47 -0.40 1.89
N ASN A 58 -18.79 -0.42 1.84
CA ASN A 58 -19.67 0.71 2.07
C ASN A 58 -19.45 1.93 1.16
N SER A 59 -18.97 1.76 -0.07
CA SER A 59 -18.85 2.87 -1.03
C SER A 59 -20.21 3.50 -1.35
N GLN A 60 -20.23 4.82 -1.45
CA GLN A 60 -21.40 5.62 -1.81
C GLN A 60 -21.33 6.15 -3.25
N ASP A 61 -20.16 6.07 -3.89
CA ASP A 61 -19.95 6.44 -5.28
C ASP A 61 -20.08 5.23 -6.22
N ASN A 62 -19.67 5.39 -7.49
CA ASN A 62 -19.75 4.35 -8.50
C ASN A 62 -18.69 3.22 -8.35
N THR A 63 -17.95 3.16 -7.26
CA THR A 63 -16.90 2.14 -7.03
C THR A 63 -17.43 0.72 -7.20
N LYS A 64 -18.56 0.38 -6.56
CA LYS A 64 -19.16 -0.96 -6.64
C LYS A 64 -19.49 -1.37 -8.08
N MET A 65 -20.11 -0.46 -8.84
CA MET A 65 -20.49 -0.71 -10.22
C MET A 65 -19.26 -0.98 -11.11
N ILE A 66 -18.22 -0.16 -10.98
CA ILE A 66 -16.97 -0.31 -11.75
C ILE A 66 -16.29 -1.65 -11.43
N LEU A 67 -16.24 -2.04 -10.16
CA LEU A 67 -15.64 -3.31 -9.73
C LEU A 67 -16.43 -4.52 -10.26
N GLN A 68 -17.75 -4.49 -10.19
CA GLN A 68 -18.61 -5.54 -10.73
C GLN A 68 -18.46 -5.69 -12.24
N ASP A 69 -18.34 -4.57 -12.98
CA ASP A 69 -18.06 -4.58 -14.40
C ASP A 69 -16.69 -5.20 -14.68
N TRP A 70 -15.68 -4.88 -13.90
CA TRP A 70 -14.35 -5.48 -14.05
C TRP A 70 -14.40 -6.99 -13.86
N ALA A 71 -15.01 -7.48 -12.78
CA ALA A 71 -15.11 -8.93 -12.50
C ALA A 71 -15.93 -9.68 -13.55
N ARG A 72 -16.97 -9.05 -14.14
CA ARG A 72 -17.73 -9.67 -15.24
C ARG A 72 -16.91 -9.85 -16.52
N ASN A 73 -15.98 -8.95 -16.78
CA ASN A 73 -15.17 -8.93 -17.99
C ASN A 73 -13.80 -9.59 -17.84
N ASN A 74 -13.42 -10.01 -16.61
CA ASN A 74 -12.10 -10.60 -16.34
C ASN A 74 -12.21 -11.70 -15.28
N ASN A 75 -12.10 -12.95 -15.71
CA ASN A 75 -12.21 -14.13 -14.85
C ASN A 75 -11.08 -14.27 -13.81
N CYS A 76 -10.04 -13.44 -13.87
CA CYS A 76 -8.97 -13.41 -12.87
C CYS A 76 -9.31 -12.51 -11.68
N VAL A 77 -10.49 -11.85 -11.68
CA VAL A 77 -10.87 -10.82 -10.71
C VAL A 77 -11.99 -11.31 -9.80
N TYR A 78 -11.73 -11.30 -8.51
CA TYR A 78 -12.67 -11.66 -7.44
C TYR A 78 -12.97 -10.43 -6.60
N ILE A 79 -14.25 -10.05 -6.58
CA ILE A 79 -14.73 -8.89 -5.82
C ILE A 79 -15.63 -9.37 -4.70
N HIS A 80 -15.30 -9.00 -3.49
CA HIS A 80 -16.17 -9.16 -2.34
C HIS A 80 -16.74 -7.80 -1.93
N ILE A 81 -18.06 -7.66 -2.06
CA ILE A 81 -18.79 -6.46 -1.64
C ILE A 81 -19.45 -6.75 -0.31
N ALA A 82 -19.08 -6.02 0.71
CA ALA A 82 -19.68 -6.15 2.04
C ALA A 82 -20.15 -4.81 2.58
N ASN A 83 -21.32 -4.83 3.19
CA ASN A 83 -21.79 -3.73 4.03
C ASN A 83 -21.43 -4.08 5.47
N TYR A 84 -20.23 -3.70 5.88
CA TYR A 84 -19.80 -3.93 7.26
C TYR A 84 -20.54 -2.99 8.22
N GLU A 85 -21.02 -3.55 9.32
CA GLU A 85 -21.47 -2.75 10.46
C GLU A 85 -20.26 -2.05 11.08
N GLU A 86 -20.09 -0.77 10.72
CA GLU A 86 -19.00 0.05 11.24
C GLU A 86 -19.20 0.45 12.71
N ASP A 87 -20.43 0.31 13.22
CA ASP A 87 -20.80 0.78 14.56
C ASP A 87 -20.00 0.10 15.68
N ARG A 88 -19.69 -1.17 15.55
CA ARG A 88 -18.82 -1.87 16.52
C ARG A 88 -17.42 -1.26 16.68
N PHE A 89 -16.90 -0.55 15.66
CA PHE A 89 -15.63 0.15 15.81
C PHE A 89 -15.78 1.47 16.55
N LYS A 90 -17.00 2.02 16.63
CA LYS A 90 -17.29 3.23 17.40
C LYS A 90 -17.15 2.99 18.91
N GLU A 91 -17.28 1.74 19.37
CA GLU A 91 -17.06 1.35 20.75
C GLU A 91 -15.60 1.54 21.21
N ILE A 92 -14.63 1.53 20.28
CA ILE A 92 -13.25 1.83 20.59
C ILE A 92 -13.12 3.36 20.70
N PRO A 93 -12.82 3.94 21.89
CA PRO A 93 -12.73 5.37 22.06
C PRO A 93 -11.57 5.96 21.27
N ILE A 94 -11.65 7.22 20.89
CA ILE A 94 -10.52 8.02 20.44
C ILE A 94 -10.13 8.89 21.63
N PRO A 95 -8.95 8.69 22.25
CA PRO A 95 -8.54 9.51 23.38
C PRO A 95 -8.42 10.97 22.98
N GLN A 96 -8.70 11.87 23.93
CA GLN A 96 -8.58 13.31 23.72
C GLN A 96 -7.13 13.67 23.30
N GLY A 97 -6.99 14.49 22.27
CA GLY A 97 -5.69 14.93 21.76
C GLY A 97 -5.07 14.02 20.71
N TYR A 98 -5.64 12.85 20.44
CA TYR A 98 -5.14 11.96 19.38
C TYR A 98 -5.82 12.22 18.03
N ASN A 99 -5.02 12.10 16.96
CA ASN A 99 -5.50 12.23 15.59
C ASN A 99 -6.32 10.99 15.20
N SER A 100 -7.53 11.21 14.70
CA SER A 100 -8.41 10.12 14.23
C SER A 100 -7.79 9.28 13.11
N ALA A 101 -6.83 9.81 12.36
CA ALA A 101 -6.12 9.09 11.30
C ALA A 101 -5.12 8.05 11.85
N ASN A 102 -4.60 8.23 13.07
CA ASN A 102 -3.56 7.40 13.68
C ASN A 102 -4.04 6.76 15.00
N CYS A 103 -5.35 6.64 15.19
CA CYS A 103 -5.96 6.10 16.42
C CYS A 103 -6.20 4.59 16.32
N LYS A 104 -6.28 3.94 17.47
CA LYS A 104 -6.54 2.50 17.61
C LYS A 104 -7.81 2.06 16.88
N ARG A 105 -8.90 2.85 16.98
CA ARG A 105 -10.15 2.60 16.27
C ARG A 105 -9.94 2.40 14.77
N ARG A 106 -9.24 3.33 14.11
CA ARG A 106 -8.98 3.26 12.67
C ARG A 106 -8.07 2.09 12.31
N ILE A 107 -6.98 1.89 13.04
CA ILE A 107 -6.01 0.83 12.72
C ILE A 107 -6.60 -0.55 12.97
N THR A 108 -7.41 -0.75 14.01
CA THR A 108 -8.16 -2.01 14.21
C THR A 108 -9.08 -2.31 13.03
N LYS A 109 -9.80 -1.29 12.55
CA LYS A 109 -10.67 -1.41 11.39
C LYS A 109 -9.87 -1.77 10.12
N MET A 110 -8.76 -1.07 9.86
CA MET A 110 -7.91 -1.33 8.69
C MET A 110 -7.30 -2.73 8.74
N ALA A 111 -6.75 -3.16 9.88
CA ALA A 111 -6.21 -4.50 10.07
C ALA A 111 -7.26 -5.58 9.79
N LYS A 112 -8.50 -5.40 10.30
CA LYS A 112 -9.59 -6.32 10.05
C LYS A 112 -9.95 -6.42 8.56
N TYR A 113 -10.03 -5.29 7.86
CA TYR A 113 -10.38 -5.29 6.44
C TYR A 113 -9.27 -5.90 5.58
N ARG A 114 -8.00 -5.60 5.88
CA ARG A 114 -6.87 -6.21 5.18
C ARG A 114 -6.76 -7.71 5.44
N ASN A 115 -7.16 -8.21 6.58
CA ASN A 115 -7.20 -9.65 6.84
C ASN A 115 -8.19 -10.40 5.95
N GLN A 116 -9.23 -9.76 5.44
CA GLN A 116 -10.23 -10.42 4.58
C GLN A 116 -9.60 -11.03 3.32
N TYR A 117 -8.70 -10.33 2.63
CA TYR A 117 -8.04 -10.90 1.45
C TYR A 117 -7.05 -12.01 1.82
N LEU A 118 -6.36 -11.93 2.97
CA LEU A 118 -5.48 -13.02 3.44
C LEU A 118 -6.29 -14.26 3.84
N GLU A 119 -7.42 -14.06 4.49
CA GLU A 119 -8.36 -15.14 4.84
C GLU A 119 -8.98 -15.77 3.58
N TYR A 120 -9.33 -14.96 2.58
CA TYR A 120 -9.84 -15.46 1.29
C TYR A 120 -8.79 -16.33 0.59
N ILE A 121 -7.55 -15.89 0.52
CA ILE A 121 -6.43 -16.67 -0.05
C ILE A 121 -6.29 -18.02 0.67
N ALA A 122 -6.28 -18.01 2.00
CA ALA A 122 -6.13 -19.22 2.81
C ALA A 122 -7.32 -20.18 2.65
N SER A 123 -8.57 -19.67 2.73
CA SER A 123 -9.79 -20.49 2.65
C SER A 123 -10.02 -21.13 1.28
N HIS A 124 -9.52 -20.49 0.20
CA HIS A 124 -9.60 -21.01 -1.17
C HIS A 124 -8.33 -21.73 -1.62
N ASN A 125 -7.37 -21.95 -0.70
CA ASN A 125 -6.08 -22.60 -0.99
C ASN A 125 -5.36 -22.00 -2.23
N LEU A 126 -5.47 -20.69 -2.43
CA LEU A 126 -4.82 -20.02 -3.54
C LEU A 126 -3.32 -20.00 -3.30
N LYS A 127 -2.55 -20.36 -4.32
CA LYS A 127 -1.08 -20.38 -4.30
C LYS A 127 -0.53 -19.36 -5.31
N SER A 128 0.62 -18.80 -4.99
CA SER A 128 1.30 -17.82 -5.84
C SER A 128 2.78 -17.75 -5.48
N ASP A 129 3.57 -17.05 -6.27
CA ASP A 129 4.95 -16.70 -5.93
C ASP A 129 5.00 -15.37 -5.16
N TYR A 130 4.10 -14.44 -5.53
CA TYR A 130 4.06 -13.10 -4.94
C TYR A 130 2.65 -12.67 -4.58
N ILE A 131 2.55 -11.82 -3.54
CA ILE A 131 1.37 -11.03 -3.24
C ILE A 131 1.75 -9.55 -3.39
N ILE A 132 0.98 -8.82 -4.17
CA ILE A 132 1.07 -7.36 -4.30
C ILE A 132 -0.14 -6.75 -3.60
N ILE A 133 0.11 -6.06 -2.51
CA ILE A 133 -0.92 -5.29 -1.80
C ILE A 133 -0.89 -3.87 -2.36
N VAL A 134 -2.04 -3.38 -2.83
CA VAL A 134 -2.12 -2.10 -3.53
C VAL A 134 -3.37 -1.30 -3.14
N ASP A 135 -3.20 0.00 -2.93
CA ASP A 135 -4.31 0.94 -2.75
C ASP A 135 -4.77 1.44 -4.14
N LEU A 136 -6.05 1.25 -4.46
CA LEU A 136 -6.61 1.61 -5.76
C LEU A 136 -7.23 3.02 -5.80
N ASP A 137 -7.13 3.77 -4.72
CA ASP A 137 -7.49 5.20 -4.64
C ASP A 137 -6.34 6.15 -5.04
N VAL A 138 -5.16 5.60 -5.34
CA VAL A 138 -3.99 6.37 -5.76
C VAL A 138 -4.19 7.01 -7.14
N ALA A 139 -3.54 8.16 -7.37
CA ALA A 139 -3.69 8.90 -8.64
C ALA A 139 -2.88 8.29 -9.80
N GLN A 140 -1.81 7.52 -9.53
CA GLN A 140 -1.01 6.89 -10.57
C GLN A 140 -0.10 5.80 -10.00
N ILE A 141 -0.02 4.67 -10.71
CA ILE A 141 0.91 3.58 -10.47
C ILE A 141 1.97 3.57 -11.57
N ASN A 142 3.26 3.54 -11.23
CA ASN A 142 4.32 3.37 -12.21
C ASN A 142 4.53 1.88 -12.52
N VAL A 143 3.84 1.37 -13.53
CA VAL A 143 3.92 -0.04 -13.97
C VAL A 143 5.36 -0.52 -14.16
N LYS A 144 6.19 0.25 -14.90
CA LYS A 144 7.61 -0.11 -15.11
C LYS A 144 8.38 -0.15 -13.79
N GLY A 145 8.05 0.75 -12.86
CA GLY A 145 8.64 0.76 -11.52
C GLY A 145 8.31 -0.48 -10.72
N VAL A 146 7.07 -0.96 -10.79
CA VAL A 146 6.66 -2.23 -10.15
C VAL A 146 7.46 -3.39 -10.73
N ILE A 147 7.49 -3.54 -12.05
CA ILE A 147 8.23 -4.62 -12.73
C ILE A 147 9.73 -4.56 -12.43
N SER A 148 10.33 -3.36 -12.35
CA SER A 148 11.75 -3.20 -12.03
C SER A 148 12.13 -3.72 -10.64
N SER A 149 11.17 -3.82 -9.72
CA SER A 149 11.39 -4.38 -8.38
C SER A 149 11.86 -5.84 -8.43
N PHE A 150 11.39 -6.59 -9.40
CA PHE A 150 11.78 -7.99 -9.58
C PHE A 150 13.15 -8.17 -10.25
N GLY A 151 13.67 -7.11 -10.88
CA GLY A 151 14.96 -7.15 -11.58
C GLY A 151 16.19 -7.06 -10.68
N ILE A 152 16.02 -6.73 -9.39
CA ILE A 152 17.12 -6.62 -8.43
C ILE A 152 17.77 -7.99 -8.18
N GLU A 153 19.10 -8.01 -8.06
CA GLU A 153 19.87 -9.24 -7.82
C GLU A 153 20.00 -9.56 -6.33
N GLN A 154 20.05 -8.52 -5.48
CA GLN A 154 20.10 -8.74 -4.04
C GLN A 154 18.84 -9.46 -3.55
N GLU A 155 18.99 -10.26 -2.54
CA GLU A 155 17.86 -10.93 -1.90
C GLU A 155 16.98 -9.92 -1.16
N TRP A 156 15.66 -10.15 -1.25
CA TRP A 156 14.66 -9.33 -0.59
C TRP A 156 13.49 -10.17 -0.10
N ASP A 157 12.76 -9.70 0.87
CA ASP A 157 11.56 -10.30 1.41
C ASP A 157 10.33 -9.44 1.09
N VAL A 158 10.48 -8.12 1.14
CA VAL A 158 9.45 -7.13 0.82
C VAL A 158 10.05 -5.96 0.03
N ILE A 159 9.32 -5.49 -0.99
CA ILE A 159 9.66 -4.26 -1.70
C ILE A 159 8.46 -3.32 -1.67
N ALA A 160 8.61 -2.17 -1.02
CA ALA A 160 7.61 -1.13 -0.92
C ALA A 160 7.84 0.00 -1.93
N SER A 161 6.78 0.76 -2.21
CA SER A 161 6.83 1.84 -3.17
C SER A 161 7.45 3.13 -2.63
N ASN A 162 8.02 3.93 -3.56
CA ASN A 162 8.40 5.31 -3.34
C ASN A 162 7.18 6.22 -3.62
N SER A 163 6.30 6.33 -2.65
CA SER A 163 5.09 7.11 -2.81
C SER A 163 5.31 8.59 -2.55
N TYR A 164 4.53 9.40 -3.25
CA TYR A 164 4.61 10.84 -3.05
C TYR A 164 3.25 11.53 -3.19
N SER A 165 3.13 12.64 -2.51
CA SER A 165 2.03 13.60 -2.65
C SER A 165 2.60 15.03 -2.68
N ARG A 166 1.72 16.02 -2.85
CA ARG A 166 2.09 17.42 -2.71
C ARG A 166 1.36 18.05 -1.53
N SER A 167 2.07 18.88 -0.77
CA SER A 167 1.45 19.70 0.26
C SER A 167 0.50 20.73 -0.37
N PRO A 168 -0.36 21.43 0.41
CA PRO A 168 -1.14 22.57 -0.09
C PRO A 168 -0.29 23.66 -0.75
N HIS A 169 0.98 23.80 -0.36
CA HIS A 169 1.94 24.71 -0.98
C HIS A 169 2.74 24.08 -2.15
N LEU A 170 2.23 22.99 -2.75
CA LEU A 170 2.80 22.23 -3.87
C LEU A 170 4.20 21.64 -3.61
N LYS A 171 4.72 21.70 -2.39
CA LYS A 171 5.97 21.05 -2.03
C LYS A 171 5.79 19.52 -2.06
N ARG A 172 6.72 18.83 -2.70
CA ARG A 172 6.74 17.38 -2.71
C ARG A 172 6.98 16.85 -1.29
N ARG A 173 6.28 15.78 -0.94
CA ARG A 173 6.45 15.04 0.31
C ARG A 173 6.33 13.55 0.04
N TYR A 174 7.05 12.74 0.79
CA TYR A 174 6.82 11.30 0.84
C TYR A 174 5.44 11.06 1.44
N HIS A 175 4.70 10.15 0.85
CA HIS A 175 3.37 9.78 1.36
C HIS A 175 3.50 8.54 2.25
N ASP A 176 2.55 8.36 3.20
CA ASP A 176 2.48 7.20 4.09
C ASP A 176 3.69 7.05 5.03
N THR A 177 4.12 8.16 5.60
CA THR A 177 5.18 8.17 6.62
C THR A 177 4.77 7.51 7.94
N TYR A 178 3.50 7.16 8.11
CA TYR A 178 3.00 6.44 9.26
C TYR A 178 3.36 4.93 9.18
N ALA A 179 3.34 4.33 7.99
CA ALA A 179 3.83 2.97 7.77
C ALA A 179 5.36 2.88 7.66
N LEU A 180 6.05 4.03 7.49
CA LEU A 180 7.49 4.08 7.33
C LEU A 180 8.19 4.04 8.68
N ILE A 181 9.00 3.00 8.88
CA ILE A 181 9.94 2.88 9.99
C ILE A 181 11.33 2.61 9.43
N GLU A 182 12.30 3.44 9.78
CA GLU A 182 13.68 3.29 9.35
C GLU A 182 14.30 2.03 9.99
N ASP A 183 15.24 1.42 9.28
CA ASP A 183 15.96 0.24 9.77
C ASP A 183 16.70 0.59 11.09
N GLY A 184 16.53 -0.26 12.11
CA GLY A 184 17.10 -0.03 13.44
C GLY A 184 16.34 0.95 14.33
N THR A 185 15.21 1.49 13.89
CA THR A 185 14.38 2.41 14.70
C THR A 185 13.01 1.83 15.11
N GLU A 186 12.80 0.56 14.88
CA GLU A 186 11.52 -0.14 15.11
C GLU A 186 11.04 -0.11 16.56
N ASN A 187 11.96 0.04 17.51
CA ASN A 187 11.66 0.15 18.95
C ASN A 187 11.45 1.59 19.42
N ILE A 188 11.66 2.58 18.53
CA ILE A 188 11.44 3.98 18.86
C ILE A 188 9.96 4.30 18.67
N PRO A 189 9.27 4.86 19.68
CA PRO A 189 7.88 5.27 19.55
C PRO A 189 7.72 6.37 18.50
N GLN A 190 6.69 6.24 17.65
CA GLN A 190 6.35 7.28 16.68
C GLN A 190 5.56 8.40 17.34
N SER A 191 5.72 9.61 16.83
CA SER A 191 4.91 10.78 17.18
C SER A 191 4.44 11.51 15.93
N GLU A 192 3.37 12.32 16.05
CA GLU A 192 2.90 13.17 14.94
C GLU A 192 4.05 14.03 14.38
N LYS A 193 4.90 14.56 15.26
CA LYS A 193 6.07 15.36 14.88
C LYS A 193 7.08 14.57 14.03
N THR A 194 7.37 13.30 14.39
CA THR A 194 8.30 12.45 13.61
C THR A 194 7.68 12.04 12.29
N ILE A 195 6.39 11.69 12.27
CA ILE A 195 5.64 11.36 11.07
C ILE A 195 5.65 12.53 10.09
N ASP A 196 5.36 13.76 10.55
CA ASP A 196 5.37 14.96 9.71
C ASP A 196 6.77 15.33 9.20
N LYS A 197 7.79 15.25 10.06
CA LYS A 197 9.18 15.50 9.66
C LYS A 197 9.62 14.55 8.55
N ASN A 198 9.29 13.28 8.66
CA ASN A 198 9.65 12.26 7.68
C ASN A 198 9.02 12.52 6.31
N ARG A 199 7.85 13.16 6.21
CA ARG A 199 7.26 13.56 4.92
C ARG A 199 8.20 14.36 4.03
N TYR A 200 9.05 15.19 4.62
CA TYR A 200 9.98 16.04 3.89
C TYR A 200 11.38 15.45 3.82
N LEU A 201 11.84 14.74 4.83
CA LEU A 201 13.13 14.06 4.81
C LEU A 201 13.19 13.01 3.70
N TRP A 202 12.12 12.23 3.53
CA TRP A 202 12.03 11.17 2.54
C TRP A 202 11.49 11.65 1.16
N ALA A 203 11.22 12.94 1.01
CA ALA A 203 10.68 13.49 -0.25
C ALA A 203 11.66 13.41 -1.44
N ASN A 204 12.97 13.34 -1.18
CA ASN A 204 14.02 13.44 -2.18
C ASN A 204 14.54 12.09 -2.70
N ILE A 205 13.74 11.03 -2.58
CA ILE A 205 14.06 9.75 -3.23
C ILE A 205 13.91 9.91 -4.75
N ASN A 206 15.04 9.88 -5.47
CA ASN A 206 15.09 10.09 -6.90
C ASN A 206 15.17 8.77 -7.67
N TYR A 207 14.88 8.80 -8.97
CA TYR A 207 15.08 7.66 -9.87
C TYR A 207 16.53 7.19 -9.87
N ASN A 208 16.73 5.89 -10.08
CA ASN A 208 18.04 5.25 -10.17
C ASN A 208 18.89 5.27 -8.88
N MET A 209 18.36 5.78 -7.78
CA MET A 209 19.00 5.54 -6.48
C MET A 209 18.99 4.04 -6.16
N PRO A 210 19.96 3.54 -5.36
CA PRO A 210 19.90 2.20 -4.81
C PRO A 210 18.61 1.95 -4.03
N PHE A 211 18.19 0.70 -3.93
CA PHE A 211 17.09 0.32 -3.06
C PHE A 211 17.42 0.68 -1.62
N ILE A 212 16.49 1.27 -0.91
CA ILE A 212 16.70 1.82 0.42
C ILE A 212 16.16 0.84 1.43
N ARG A 213 17.02 0.32 2.30
CA ARG A 213 16.63 -0.58 3.37
C ARG A 213 15.81 0.17 4.43
N VAL A 214 14.74 -0.46 4.89
CA VAL A 214 13.86 0.05 5.94
C VAL A 214 13.35 -1.12 6.79
N PHE A 215 12.90 -0.86 8.01
CA PHE A 215 12.18 -1.86 8.79
C PHE A 215 10.77 -2.11 8.22
N SER A 216 10.04 -1.06 7.93
CA SER A 216 8.67 -1.11 7.41
C SER A 216 8.43 0.02 6.42
N ALA A 217 7.70 -0.25 5.34
CA ALA A 217 7.10 0.73 4.46
C ALA A 217 5.96 0.09 3.67
N PHE A 218 5.04 0.92 3.15
CA PHE A 218 3.99 0.49 2.25
C PHE A 218 3.87 1.45 1.06
N GLY A 219 3.50 2.70 1.33
CA GLY A 219 3.44 3.75 0.32
C GLY A 219 2.34 3.55 -0.74
N GLY A 220 1.27 2.80 -0.43
CA GLY A 220 0.18 2.50 -1.35
C GLY A 220 0.41 1.28 -2.26
N LEU A 221 1.63 0.72 -2.29
CA LEU A 221 1.91 -0.57 -2.94
C LEU A 221 3.13 -1.23 -2.31
N ALA A 222 2.99 -2.50 -1.94
CA ALA A 222 4.11 -3.33 -1.52
C ALA A 222 3.99 -4.74 -2.10
N ILE A 223 5.16 -5.29 -2.46
CA ILE A 223 5.35 -6.62 -3.03
C ILE A 223 5.92 -7.53 -1.95
N TYR A 224 5.28 -8.63 -1.69
CA TYR A 224 5.68 -9.64 -0.72
C TYR A 224 5.93 -10.98 -1.43
N LYS A 225 6.91 -11.75 -0.99
CA LYS A 225 6.96 -13.18 -1.33
C LYS A 225 5.78 -13.87 -0.67
N TYR A 226 5.01 -14.63 -1.43
CA TYR A 226 3.79 -15.29 -0.97
C TYR A 226 4.03 -16.17 0.26
N GLU A 227 5.06 -17.02 0.23
CA GLU A 227 5.38 -17.96 1.30
C GLU A 227 5.65 -17.28 2.65
N LEU A 228 6.07 -16.01 2.63
CA LEU A 228 6.41 -15.28 3.86
C LEU A 228 5.19 -14.72 4.57
N ILE A 229 4.10 -14.40 3.85
CA ILE A 229 2.95 -13.71 4.44
C ILE A 229 1.63 -14.50 4.37
N LYS A 230 1.55 -15.62 3.66
CA LYS A 230 0.32 -16.41 3.48
C LYS A 230 -0.38 -16.76 4.80
N ASP A 231 0.40 -17.02 5.86
CA ASP A 231 -0.08 -17.41 7.19
C ASP A 231 -0.07 -16.25 8.20
N LEU A 232 0.34 -15.05 7.77
CA LEU A 232 0.34 -13.86 8.63
C LEU A 232 -1.01 -13.16 8.62
N ARG A 233 -1.23 -12.36 9.65
CA ARG A 233 -2.40 -11.49 9.79
C ARG A 233 -1.97 -10.11 10.27
N TYR A 234 -2.71 -9.10 9.84
CA TYR A 234 -2.58 -7.75 10.39
C TYR A 234 -3.14 -7.70 11.80
N PHE A 235 -2.48 -6.98 12.67
CA PHE A 235 -2.94 -6.73 14.03
C PHE A 235 -2.51 -5.33 14.49
N VAL A 236 -3.01 -4.91 15.66
CA VAL A 236 -2.69 -3.61 16.25
C VAL A 236 -1.47 -3.75 17.13
N ILE A 237 -0.51 -2.84 16.97
CA ILE A 237 0.67 -2.70 17.84
C ILE A 237 0.55 -1.40 18.59
N ASP A 238 0.52 -1.44 19.91
CA ASP A 238 0.53 -0.25 20.76
C ASP A 238 1.85 0.52 20.57
N ASN A 239 1.76 1.84 20.56
CA ASN A 239 2.90 2.73 20.41
C ASN A 239 3.18 3.43 21.75
N LEU A 240 3.61 2.64 22.72
CA LEU A 240 3.83 3.08 24.09
C LEU A 240 4.79 4.29 24.14
N TYR A 241 4.39 5.31 24.91
CA TYR A 241 5.16 6.55 25.12
C TYR A 241 5.38 7.42 23.87
N GLY A 242 4.73 7.12 22.74
CA GLY A 242 4.73 7.95 21.55
C GLY A 242 3.60 8.98 21.54
N GLY A 243 3.63 9.90 20.60
CA GLY A 243 2.54 10.89 20.41
C GLY A 243 1.39 10.38 19.56
N VAL A 244 1.43 9.13 19.07
CA VAL A 244 0.32 8.43 18.40
C VAL A 244 -0.03 7.17 19.18
N GLU A 245 -1.28 6.77 19.14
CA GLU A 245 -1.81 5.71 20.01
C GLU A 245 -1.25 4.31 19.65
N VAL A 246 -1.17 4.02 18.36
CA VAL A 246 -0.75 2.72 17.82
C VAL A 246 0.17 2.91 16.63
N LYS A 247 0.87 1.86 16.19
CA LYS A 247 1.59 1.85 14.90
C LYS A 247 0.63 1.55 13.75
N CYS A 248 1.02 1.93 12.53
CA CYS A 248 0.28 1.58 11.32
C CYS A 248 0.13 0.05 11.19
N GLU A 249 -1.02 -0.42 10.69
CA GLU A 249 -1.29 -1.86 10.56
C GLU A 249 -0.25 -2.60 9.69
N HIS A 250 0.33 -1.93 8.69
CA HIS A 250 1.38 -2.54 7.87
C HIS A 250 2.62 -2.93 8.69
N VAL A 251 2.95 -2.17 9.72
CA VAL A 251 4.08 -2.47 10.61
C VAL A 251 3.96 -3.85 11.25
N SER A 252 2.73 -4.33 11.47
CA SER A 252 2.49 -5.64 12.09
C SER A 252 3.03 -6.80 11.25
N LEU A 253 2.85 -6.77 9.92
CA LEU A 253 3.41 -7.79 9.03
C LEU A 253 4.94 -7.78 9.05
N HIS A 254 5.54 -6.59 8.98
CA HIS A 254 7.01 -6.46 9.04
C HIS A 254 7.59 -6.92 10.38
N THR A 255 6.86 -6.67 11.48
CA THR A 255 7.25 -7.16 12.81
C THR A 255 7.27 -8.70 12.86
N GLU A 256 6.23 -9.36 12.32
CA GLU A 256 6.19 -10.82 12.26
C GLU A 256 7.23 -11.42 11.31
N LEU A 257 7.47 -10.76 10.18
CA LEU A 257 8.54 -11.15 9.26
C LEU A 257 9.91 -11.10 9.94
N GLN A 258 10.20 -10.01 10.64
CA GLN A 258 11.48 -9.86 11.36
C GLN A 258 11.67 -10.93 12.45
N LYS A 259 10.62 -11.24 13.22
CA LYS A 259 10.66 -12.33 14.23
C LYS A 259 11.01 -13.69 13.62
N LYS A 260 10.66 -13.90 12.36
CA LYS A 260 10.98 -15.11 11.58
C LYS A 260 12.32 -15.04 10.83
N GLY A 261 13.10 -13.98 11.01
CA GLY A 261 14.39 -13.77 10.33
C GLY A 261 14.29 -13.15 8.93
N HIS A 262 13.10 -12.70 8.52
CA HIS A 262 12.83 -12.07 7.21
C HIS A 262 12.81 -10.55 7.37
N ASN A 263 13.98 -9.91 7.33
CA ASN A 263 14.15 -8.48 7.58
C ASN A 263 14.66 -7.67 6.38
N ARG A 264 14.60 -8.24 5.16
CA ARG A 264 15.10 -7.60 3.94
C ARG A 264 13.99 -6.82 3.26
N THR A 265 13.53 -5.75 3.91
CA THR A 265 12.53 -4.83 3.38
C THR A 265 13.21 -3.62 2.74
N TYR A 266 12.79 -3.29 1.53
CA TYR A 266 13.36 -2.17 0.76
C TYR A 266 12.29 -1.27 0.17
N ILE A 267 12.59 0.02 0.04
CA ILE A 267 11.86 0.94 -0.86
C ILE A 267 12.57 0.93 -2.22
N ASN A 268 11.83 0.64 -3.30
CA ASN A 268 12.33 0.83 -4.66
C ASN A 268 12.13 2.27 -5.12
N PRO A 269 13.22 3.05 -5.32
CA PRO A 269 13.13 4.45 -5.77
C PRO A 269 12.41 4.63 -7.10
N ASN A 270 12.40 3.60 -7.95
CA ASN A 270 11.76 3.63 -9.28
C ASN A 270 10.28 3.24 -9.23
N MET A 271 9.81 2.53 -8.21
CA MET A 271 8.41 2.14 -8.01
C MET A 271 7.61 3.32 -7.44
N LYS A 272 7.37 4.32 -8.27
CA LYS A 272 6.67 5.55 -7.85
C LYS A 272 5.16 5.38 -7.85
N ILE A 273 4.55 5.73 -6.73
CA ILE A 273 3.11 5.84 -6.56
C ILE A 273 2.76 7.30 -6.28
N LYS A 274 1.86 7.88 -7.08
CA LYS A 274 1.35 9.23 -6.86
C LYS A 274 0.01 9.17 -6.15
N TYR A 275 -0.06 9.70 -4.95
CA TYR A 275 -1.28 9.60 -4.13
C TYR A 275 -2.37 10.59 -4.53
N GLN A 276 -2.02 11.81 -4.90
CA GLN A 276 -2.98 12.85 -5.23
C GLN A 276 -2.74 13.43 -6.62
N ASN A 277 -3.80 13.66 -7.36
CA ASN A 277 -3.69 14.44 -8.58
C ASN A 277 -3.39 15.90 -8.23
N THR A 278 -2.38 16.51 -8.89
CA THR A 278 -1.96 17.91 -8.64
C THR A 278 -3.13 18.87 -8.88
N LEU A 279 -3.99 18.60 -9.87
CA LEU A 279 -5.19 19.41 -10.16
C LEU A 279 -6.21 19.35 -9.02
N SER A 280 -6.48 18.19 -8.43
CA SER A 280 -7.40 18.09 -7.29
C SER A 280 -6.88 18.84 -6.07
N THR A 281 -5.56 18.85 -5.85
CA THR A 281 -4.94 19.63 -4.77
C THR A 281 -5.12 21.13 -4.99
N ILE A 282 -4.97 21.62 -6.22
CA ILE A 282 -5.19 23.02 -6.59
C ILE A 282 -6.67 23.39 -6.47
N PHE A 283 -7.58 22.53 -6.95
CA PHE A 283 -9.03 22.74 -6.87
C PHE A 283 -9.52 22.82 -5.43
N ASN A 284 -9.05 21.94 -4.56
CA ASN A 284 -9.41 21.98 -3.14
C ASN A 284 -8.92 23.27 -2.47
N LYS A 285 -7.72 23.75 -2.84
CA LYS A 285 -7.19 25.02 -2.33
C LYS A 285 -8.00 26.23 -2.78
N ILE A 286 -8.45 26.26 -4.04
CA ILE A 286 -9.33 27.31 -4.58
C ILE A 286 -10.67 27.28 -3.84
N LYS A 287 -11.24 26.08 -3.62
CA LYS A 287 -12.49 25.91 -2.88
C LYS A 287 -12.40 26.41 -1.43
N GLU A 288 -11.30 26.10 -0.73
CA GLU A 288 -11.04 26.58 0.62
C GLU A 288 -10.88 28.11 0.68
N PHE A 289 -10.31 28.72 -0.36
CA PHE A 289 -10.15 30.17 -0.46
C PHE A 289 -11.49 30.91 -0.72
N ILE A 290 -12.39 30.30 -1.51
CA ILE A 290 -13.70 30.85 -1.83
C ILE A 290 -14.69 30.72 -0.63
N LEU A 291 -14.49 29.70 0.22
CA LEU A 291 -15.36 29.43 1.38
C LEU A 291 -14.93 30.14 2.68
N ARG A 292 -13.82 30.88 2.65
CA ARG A 292 -13.36 31.81 3.70
C ARG A 292 -13.77 33.24 3.38
#